data_fe6c6808dfb180d90d4b39ce56c3bb90
#
_entry.id   fe6c6808dfb180d90d4b39ce56c3bb90
#
_cell.length_a   1.000
_cell.length_b   1.000
_cell.length_c   1.000
_cell.angle_alpha   90.00
_cell.angle_beta   90.00
_cell.angle_gamma   90.00
#
_symmetry.space_group_name_H-M   'P 1'
#
loop_
_entity.id
_entity.type
_entity.pdbx_description
1 polymer ?
#
loop_
_entity_poly.entity_id
_entity_poly.type
_entity_poly.pdbx_seq_one_letter_code
_entity_poly.pdbx_strand_id
1 'polypeptide(L)'
;MNLRTFYKIYYEHRFQKSSIILKIYIIILIPFNFLINKLFLQPVKNLDDLKKKKPELFIKDLNFLFQYFNSDKGEKYINQYQKPIKQNRELIQGHSYHSFYEKFFFDKKNDKINLLEIGSFKGNATAAFFFYFPNSSIISGDIFPDLFRYRSERIKSFYLDNSKISELENKILNYDYKFDIIIEDAGHYFKDQIISLFVLFKSLKSNGVFVVEELEFPNVREDMNPKKEKPSLKDILELINNKNDFSSEYVTKSQKEYFLENFKSIEIFKGTTSEIAFITKK
;
A
#
# COMPACT_ATOMS: atom_id res chain seq x y z
N MET A 1 -9.55 -12.87 11.54
CA MET A 1 -9.77 -11.78 12.52
C MET A 1 -10.91 -12.20 13.45
N ASN A 2 -10.84 -11.82 14.71
CA ASN A 2 -11.92 -12.05 15.68
C ASN A 2 -12.84 -10.83 15.78
N LEU A 3 -14.05 -11.01 16.36
CA LEU A 3 -15.06 -9.95 16.48
C LEU A 3 -14.54 -8.71 17.24
N ARG A 4 -13.73 -8.90 18.29
CA ARG A 4 -13.16 -7.80 19.09
C ARG A 4 -12.26 -6.91 18.24
N THR A 5 -11.39 -7.51 17.42
CA THR A 5 -10.49 -6.76 16.51
C THR A 5 -11.30 -6.05 15.43
N PHE A 6 -12.33 -6.72 14.86
CA PHE A 6 -13.23 -6.11 13.90
C PHE A 6 -13.95 -4.90 14.48
N TYR A 7 -14.44 -5.02 15.73
CA TYR A 7 -15.10 -3.95 16.44
C TYR A 7 -14.17 -2.74 16.67
N LYS A 8 -12.93 -3.01 17.10
CA LYS A 8 -11.92 -1.98 17.32
C LYS A 8 -11.61 -1.19 16.05
N ILE A 9 -11.39 -1.88 14.93
CA ILE A 9 -11.12 -1.26 13.63
C ILE A 9 -12.28 -0.37 13.19
N TYR A 10 -13.52 -0.88 13.25
CA TYR A 10 -14.70 -0.09 12.91
C TYR A 10 -14.84 1.15 13.80
N TYR A 11 -14.64 1.01 15.10
CA TYR A 11 -14.71 2.11 16.05
C TYR A 11 -13.63 3.15 15.78
N GLU A 12 -12.37 2.75 15.65
CA GLU A 12 -11.24 3.66 15.48
C GLU A 12 -11.29 4.37 14.12
N HIS A 13 -11.69 3.70 13.07
CA HIS A 13 -11.59 4.23 11.72
C HIS A 13 -12.89 4.85 11.20
N ARG A 14 -14.03 4.20 11.39
CA ARG A 14 -15.31 4.63 10.78
C ARG A 14 -16.16 5.53 11.67
N PHE A 15 -15.94 5.53 13.00
CA PHE A 15 -16.84 6.20 13.93
C PHE A 15 -16.33 7.49 14.55
N GLN A 16 -15.04 7.77 14.50
CA GLN A 16 -14.50 8.95 15.19
C GLN A 16 -15.18 10.27 14.77
N LYS A 17 -15.61 10.39 13.51
CA LYS A 17 -16.24 11.59 12.95
C LYS A 17 -17.78 11.53 12.87
N SER A 18 -18.42 10.46 13.34
CA SER A 18 -19.87 10.25 13.23
C SER A 18 -20.62 10.80 14.41
N SER A 19 -21.89 11.22 14.21
CA SER A 19 -22.79 11.61 15.27
C SER A 19 -23.05 10.46 16.25
N ILE A 20 -23.42 10.76 17.49
CA ILE A 20 -23.71 9.75 18.54
C ILE A 20 -24.76 8.75 18.07
N ILE A 21 -25.84 9.22 17.42
CA ILE A 21 -26.93 8.38 16.91
C ILE A 21 -26.38 7.39 15.85
N LEU A 22 -25.57 7.89 14.92
CA LEU A 22 -24.95 7.05 13.89
C LEU A 22 -23.99 6.03 14.50
N LYS A 23 -23.22 6.42 15.53
CA LYS A 23 -22.34 5.49 16.27
C LYS A 23 -23.12 4.33 16.87
N ILE A 24 -24.22 4.60 17.58
CA ILE A 24 -25.09 3.59 18.21
C ILE A 24 -25.63 2.64 17.12
N TYR A 25 -26.21 3.20 16.04
CA TYR A 25 -26.74 2.41 14.93
C TYR A 25 -25.70 1.47 14.32
N ILE A 26 -24.50 1.96 14.06
CA ILE A 26 -23.44 1.16 13.46
C ILE A 26 -22.89 0.13 14.46
N ILE A 27 -22.78 0.45 15.76
CA ILE A 27 -22.38 -0.50 16.80
C ILE A 27 -23.32 -1.72 16.83
N ILE A 28 -24.61 -1.51 16.69
CA ILE A 28 -25.60 -2.60 16.61
C ILE A 28 -25.40 -3.45 15.34
N LEU A 29 -25.00 -2.83 14.22
CA LEU A 29 -24.81 -3.52 12.94
C LEU A 29 -23.46 -4.25 12.83
N ILE A 30 -22.46 -3.92 13.65
CA ILE A 30 -21.12 -4.53 13.55
C ILE A 30 -21.13 -6.06 13.59
N PRO A 31 -21.87 -6.76 14.50
CA PRO A 31 -21.92 -8.21 14.50
C PRO A 31 -22.46 -8.79 13.19
N PHE A 32 -23.49 -8.14 12.62
CA PHE A 32 -24.07 -8.55 11.33
C PHE A 32 -23.09 -8.31 10.18
N ASN A 33 -22.42 -7.17 10.13
CA ASN A 33 -21.39 -6.89 9.14
C ASN A 33 -20.23 -7.87 9.25
N PHE A 34 -19.83 -8.25 10.46
CA PHE A 34 -18.79 -9.26 10.68
C PHE A 34 -19.21 -10.62 10.12
N LEU A 35 -20.45 -11.04 10.37
CA LEU A 35 -21.00 -12.31 9.84
C LEU A 35 -21.12 -12.26 8.32
N ILE A 36 -21.66 -11.16 7.77
CA ILE A 36 -21.76 -10.96 6.32
C ILE A 36 -20.40 -11.03 5.65
N ASN A 37 -19.41 -10.30 6.18
CA ASN A 37 -18.05 -10.34 5.66
C ASN A 37 -17.49 -11.79 5.69
N LYS A 38 -17.75 -12.52 6.76
CA LYS A 38 -17.31 -13.90 6.91
C LYS A 38 -17.96 -14.87 5.93
N LEU A 39 -19.23 -14.61 5.55
CA LEU A 39 -19.99 -15.44 4.60
C LEU A 39 -19.71 -15.11 3.13
N PHE A 40 -19.50 -13.83 2.80
CA PHE A 40 -19.39 -13.38 1.41
C PHE A 40 -17.96 -13.07 0.94
N LEU A 41 -17.01 -12.92 1.88
CA LEU A 41 -15.61 -12.80 1.50
C LEU A 41 -15.04 -14.15 1.07
N GLN A 42 -14.20 -14.13 0.06
CA GLN A 42 -13.47 -15.33 -0.37
C GLN A 42 -12.68 -15.95 0.80
N PRO A 43 -12.55 -17.28 0.86
CA PRO A 43 -11.75 -17.91 1.89
C PRO A 43 -10.29 -17.45 1.84
N VAL A 44 -9.66 -17.38 3.02
CA VAL A 44 -8.24 -17.02 3.12
C VAL A 44 -7.39 -18.14 2.53
N LYS A 45 -6.60 -17.82 1.50
CA LYS A 45 -5.69 -18.76 0.83
C LYS A 45 -4.36 -18.85 1.55
N ASN A 46 -3.85 -20.03 1.77
CA ASN A 46 -2.51 -20.25 2.31
C ASN A 46 -1.50 -20.28 1.16
N LEU A 47 -0.59 -19.29 1.13
CA LEU A 47 0.43 -19.21 0.10
C LEU A 47 1.55 -20.24 0.29
N ASP A 48 1.78 -20.71 1.53
CA ASP A 48 2.73 -21.79 1.79
C ASP A 48 2.27 -23.13 1.25
N ASP A 49 0.95 -23.36 1.19
CA ASP A 49 0.37 -24.53 0.52
C ASP A 49 0.34 -24.33 -1.00
N LEU A 50 0.08 -23.08 -1.46
CA LEU A 50 0.07 -22.78 -2.89
C LEU A 50 1.46 -22.93 -3.51
N LYS A 51 2.54 -22.50 -2.82
CA LYS A 51 3.93 -22.67 -3.32
C LYS A 51 4.31 -24.14 -3.52
N LYS A 52 3.78 -25.06 -2.70
CA LYS A 52 4.01 -26.50 -2.87
C LYS A 52 3.28 -27.06 -4.08
N LYS A 53 2.05 -26.54 -4.36
CA LYS A 53 1.20 -26.99 -5.46
C LYS A 53 1.58 -26.38 -6.81
N LYS A 54 2.12 -25.16 -6.80
CA LYS A 54 2.46 -24.36 -7.99
C LYS A 54 3.84 -23.70 -7.84
N PRO A 55 4.92 -24.49 -7.76
CA PRO A 55 6.28 -23.96 -7.62
C PRO A 55 6.72 -23.11 -8.84
N GLU A 56 6.10 -23.34 -10.01
CA GLU A 56 6.33 -22.58 -11.22
C GLU A 56 6.00 -21.10 -11.10
N LEU A 57 5.23 -20.67 -10.09
CA LEU A 57 4.95 -19.25 -9.86
C LEU A 57 6.21 -18.45 -9.47
N PHE A 58 7.22 -19.06 -8.88
CA PHE A 58 8.47 -18.38 -8.50
C PHE A 58 9.34 -17.94 -9.68
N ILE A 59 9.16 -18.55 -10.84
CA ILE A 59 9.91 -18.18 -12.06
C ILE A 59 9.16 -17.20 -12.97
N LYS A 60 7.92 -16.86 -12.62
CA LYS A 60 7.10 -15.93 -13.39
C LYS A 60 7.54 -14.48 -13.16
N ASP A 61 7.29 -13.64 -14.18
CA ASP A 61 7.44 -12.18 -14.10
C ASP A 61 6.32 -11.53 -13.27
N LEU A 62 6.49 -10.25 -12.95
CA LEU A 62 5.52 -9.51 -12.16
C LEU A 62 4.21 -9.29 -12.89
N ASN A 63 4.20 -9.11 -14.22
CA ASN A 63 2.96 -8.95 -14.96
C ASN A 63 2.08 -10.19 -14.83
N PHE A 64 2.67 -11.36 -15.06
CA PHE A 64 1.96 -12.63 -14.86
C PHE A 64 1.44 -12.77 -13.43
N LEU A 65 2.27 -12.50 -12.43
CA LEU A 65 1.89 -12.64 -11.02
C LEU A 65 0.78 -11.67 -10.63
N PHE A 66 0.84 -10.40 -11.04
CA PHE A 66 -0.22 -9.43 -10.80
C PHE A 66 -1.55 -9.86 -11.44
N GLN A 67 -1.53 -10.34 -12.67
CA GLN A 67 -2.74 -10.87 -13.32
C GLN A 67 -3.26 -12.13 -12.63
N TYR A 68 -2.38 -13.07 -12.27
CA TYR A 68 -2.74 -14.32 -11.59
C TYR A 68 -3.41 -14.07 -10.23
N PHE A 69 -2.93 -13.10 -9.47
CA PHE A 69 -3.51 -12.70 -8.20
C PHE A 69 -4.56 -11.59 -8.31
N ASN A 70 -4.85 -11.14 -9.52
CA ASN A 70 -5.82 -10.09 -9.80
C ASN A 70 -5.48 -8.74 -9.14
N SER A 71 -4.23 -8.30 -9.27
CA SER A 71 -3.78 -6.96 -8.90
C SER A 71 -3.82 -6.03 -10.12
N ASP A 72 -4.24 -4.80 -9.91
CA ASP A 72 -4.32 -3.72 -10.90
C ASP A 72 -2.94 -3.17 -11.33
N LYS A 73 -1.87 -3.55 -10.64
CA LYS A 73 -0.48 -3.19 -10.96
C LYS A 73 0.05 -3.84 -12.26
N GLY A 74 -0.60 -4.92 -12.75
CA GLY A 74 -0.31 -5.53 -14.03
C GLY A 74 -0.96 -4.78 -15.20
N GLU A 75 -0.85 -5.33 -16.42
CA GLU A 75 -1.48 -4.74 -17.60
C GLU A 75 -3.00 -4.84 -17.56
N LYS A 76 -3.52 -5.95 -17.05
CA LYS A 76 -4.95 -6.22 -16.98
C LYS A 76 -5.33 -6.88 -15.67
N TYR A 77 -6.52 -6.57 -15.20
CA TYR A 77 -7.10 -7.21 -14.02
C TYR A 77 -8.64 -7.26 -14.11
N ILE A 78 -9.26 -8.14 -13.31
CA ILE A 78 -10.72 -8.20 -13.19
C ILE A 78 -11.13 -7.12 -12.19
N ASN A 79 -11.99 -6.19 -12.62
CA ASN A 79 -12.42 -5.07 -11.77
C ASN A 79 -13.07 -5.58 -10.48
N GLN A 80 -12.38 -5.34 -9.36
CA GLN A 80 -12.82 -5.77 -8.02
C GLN A 80 -13.57 -4.66 -7.24
N TYR A 81 -13.57 -3.44 -7.76
CA TYR A 81 -14.19 -2.27 -7.12
C TYR A 81 -15.60 -1.99 -7.63
N GLN A 82 -16.03 -2.63 -8.72
CA GLN A 82 -17.33 -2.41 -9.33
C GLN A 82 -18.49 -2.93 -8.48
N LYS A 83 -19.44 -2.05 -8.17
CA LYS A 83 -20.71 -2.38 -7.50
C LYS A 83 -21.89 -2.06 -8.43
N PRO A 84 -22.96 -2.90 -8.51
CA PRO A 84 -23.04 -4.25 -7.96
C PRO A 84 -22.07 -5.22 -8.64
N ILE A 85 -21.72 -6.30 -7.94
CA ILE A 85 -20.84 -7.34 -8.49
C ILE A 85 -21.56 -7.98 -9.68
N LYS A 86 -21.14 -7.65 -10.90
CA LYS A 86 -21.68 -8.28 -12.12
C LYS A 86 -21.22 -9.73 -12.21
N GLN A 87 -22.08 -10.60 -12.69
CA GLN A 87 -21.76 -12.03 -12.89
C GLN A 87 -20.64 -12.24 -13.91
N ASN A 88 -20.62 -11.43 -14.98
CA ASN A 88 -19.53 -11.42 -15.96
C ASN A 88 -18.57 -10.25 -15.63
N ARG A 89 -17.48 -10.59 -14.96
CA ARG A 89 -16.42 -9.62 -14.64
C ARG A 89 -15.54 -9.46 -15.87
N GLU A 90 -15.57 -8.28 -16.45
CA GLU A 90 -14.70 -7.93 -17.56
C GLU A 90 -13.25 -7.73 -17.09
N LEU A 91 -12.32 -8.17 -17.92
CA LEU A 91 -10.92 -7.87 -17.79
C LEU A 91 -10.71 -6.43 -18.26
N ILE A 92 -10.23 -5.57 -17.37
CA ILE A 92 -10.00 -4.15 -17.67
C ILE A 92 -8.50 -3.81 -17.61
N GLN A 93 -8.15 -2.65 -18.17
CA GLN A 93 -6.78 -2.14 -18.15
C GLN A 93 -6.34 -1.86 -16.73
N GLY A 94 -5.14 -2.35 -16.37
CA GLY A 94 -4.44 -2.03 -15.14
C GLY A 94 -3.46 -0.87 -15.31
N HIS A 95 -2.68 -0.60 -14.26
CA HIS A 95 -1.72 0.51 -14.24
C HIS A 95 -0.44 0.23 -15.04
N SER A 96 -0.15 -1.05 -15.35
CA SER A 96 1.09 -1.49 -16.04
C SER A 96 2.37 -1.12 -15.28
N TYR A 97 2.33 -1.12 -13.96
CA TYR A 97 3.49 -0.80 -13.11
C TYR A 97 4.55 -1.90 -13.07
N HIS A 98 4.21 -3.11 -13.49
CA HIS A 98 5.08 -4.29 -13.43
C HIS A 98 6.47 -4.04 -14.01
N SER A 99 6.56 -3.35 -15.16
CA SER A 99 7.85 -3.07 -15.82
C SER A 99 8.75 -2.12 -15.01
N PHE A 100 8.13 -1.14 -14.33
CA PHE A 100 8.88 -0.23 -13.46
C PHE A 100 9.33 -0.94 -12.18
N TYR A 101 8.48 -1.76 -11.60
CA TYR A 101 8.87 -2.61 -10.47
C TYR A 101 10.03 -3.54 -10.82
N GLU A 102 9.99 -4.18 -11.99
CA GLU A 102 11.08 -5.07 -12.44
C GLU A 102 12.37 -4.30 -12.67
N LYS A 103 12.32 -3.10 -13.26
CA LYS A 103 13.51 -2.23 -13.43
C LYS A 103 14.26 -2.00 -12.11
N PHE A 104 13.55 -1.80 -11.00
CA PHE A 104 14.18 -1.53 -9.70
C PHE A 104 14.49 -2.77 -8.88
N PHE A 105 13.79 -3.87 -9.12
CA PHE A 105 13.80 -5.01 -8.20
C PHE A 105 14.31 -6.32 -8.81
N PHE A 106 14.58 -6.36 -10.10
CA PHE A 106 15.07 -7.59 -10.77
C PHE A 106 16.31 -8.14 -10.10
N ASP A 107 17.30 -7.30 -9.84
CA ASP A 107 18.56 -7.70 -9.21
C ASP A 107 18.39 -8.14 -7.74
N LYS A 108 17.32 -7.67 -7.07
CA LYS A 108 17.00 -8.01 -5.69
C LYS A 108 16.08 -9.23 -5.55
N LYS A 109 15.62 -9.81 -6.67
CA LYS A 109 14.58 -10.85 -6.69
C LYS A 109 14.88 -12.02 -5.76
N ASN A 110 16.12 -12.45 -5.69
CA ASN A 110 16.56 -13.60 -4.90
C ASN A 110 17.16 -13.23 -3.53
N ASP A 111 17.25 -11.95 -3.21
CA ASP A 111 17.79 -11.47 -1.95
C ASP A 111 16.83 -11.73 -0.80
N LYS A 112 17.38 -11.78 0.42
CA LYS A 112 16.57 -11.76 1.65
C LYS A 112 16.17 -10.33 1.94
N ILE A 113 14.96 -9.95 1.56
CA ILE A 113 14.43 -8.59 1.71
C ILE A 113 13.30 -8.49 2.72
N ASN A 114 13.18 -7.33 3.34
CA ASN A 114 12.02 -6.92 4.12
C ASN A 114 11.21 -5.91 3.29
N LEU A 115 9.94 -6.24 3.03
CA LEU A 115 9.02 -5.40 2.28
C LEU A 115 7.88 -4.94 3.19
N LEU A 116 7.57 -3.63 3.16
CA LEU A 116 6.37 -3.05 3.74
C LEU A 116 5.43 -2.60 2.62
N GLU A 117 4.20 -3.07 2.63
CA GLU A 117 3.12 -2.58 1.78
C GLU A 117 2.06 -1.89 2.65
N ILE A 118 1.74 -0.64 2.35
CA ILE A 118 0.72 0.18 3.00
C ILE A 118 -0.42 0.33 2.00
N GLY A 119 -1.65 -0.10 2.40
CA GLY A 119 -2.79 -0.14 1.50
C GLY A 119 -2.94 -1.50 0.80
N SER A 120 -2.70 -2.57 1.51
CA SER A 120 -2.71 -3.93 0.92
C SER A 120 -4.09 -4.46 0.51
N PHE A 121 -5.18 -3.84 0.94
CA PHE A 121 -6.56 -4.21 0.63
C PHE A 121 -6.81 -5.72 0.77
N LYS A 122 -7.06 -6.44 -0.34
CA LYS A 122 -7.27 -7.90 -0.34
C LYS A 122 -5.97 -8.70 -0.30
N GLY A 123 -4.81 -8.05 -0.42
CA GLY A 123 -3.50 -8.67 -0.44
C GLY A 123 -3.11 -9.27 -1.79
N ASN A 124 -3.75 -8.83 -2.87
CA ASN A 124 -3.49 -9.38 -4.20
C ASN A 124 -2.06 -9.08 -4.67
N ALA A 125 -1.60 -7.83 -4.49
CA ALA A 125 -0.22 -7.46 -4.80
C ALA A 125 0.76 -8.08 -3.81
N THR A 126 0.43 -8.11 -2.50
CA THR A 126 1.22 -8.84 -1.49
C THR A 126 1.46 -10.30 -1.91
N ALA A 127 0.44 -11.00 -2.43
CA ALA A 127 0.57 -12.37 -2.89
C ALA A 127 1.46 -12.51 -4.13
N ALA A 128 1.41 -11.53 -5.06
CA ALA A 128 2.31 -11.48 -6.20
C ALA A 128 3.76 -11.26 -5.74
N PHE A 129 4.01 -10.31 -4.86
CA PHE A 129 5.34 -10.06 -4.30
C PHE A 129 5.88 -11.25 -3.48
N PHE A 130 5.02 -12.01 -2.80
CA PHE A 130 5.42 -13.24 -2.11
C PHE A 130 6.08 -14.26 -3.06
N PHE A 131 5.57 -14.40 -4.28
CA PHE A 131 6.15 -15.30 -5.28
C PHE A 131 7.30 -14.66 -6.03
N TYR A 132 7.23 -13.37 -6.32
CA TYR A 132 8.31 -12.66 -7.01
C TYR A 132 9.59 -12.61 -6.17
N PHE A 133 9.48 -12.42 -4.85
CA PHE A 133 10.59 -12.40 -3.90
C PHE A 133 10.57 -13.65 -3.01
N PRO A 134 11.15 -14.77 -3.44
CA PRO A 134 11.04 -16.05 -2.73
C PRO A 134 11.58 -16.03 -1.30
N ASN A 135 12.51 -15.12 -1.00
CA ASN A 135 13.21 -15.01 0.28
C ASN A 135 12.76 -13.78 1.11
N SER A 136 11.64 -13.14 0.74
CA SER A 136 11.14 -11.94 1.44
C SER A 136 10.42 -12.25 2.74
N SER A 137 10.48 -11.29 3.67
CA SER A 137 9.53 -11.11 4.77
C SER A 137 8.65 -9.90 4.45
N ILE A 138 7.34 -10.07 4.44
CA ILE A 138 6.40 -9.04 4.01
C ILE A 138 5.56 -8.58 5.19
N ILE A 139 5.52 -7.29 5.42
CA ILE A 139 4.60 -6.62 6.33
C ILE A 139 3.56 -5.89 5.48
N SER A 140 2.28 -6.09 5.82
CA SER A 140 1.14 -5.63 5.03
C SER A 140 0.20 -4.86 5.95
N GLY A 141 0.12 -3.54 5.79
CA GLY A 141 -0.71 -2.65 6.59
C GLY A 141 -1.92 -2.16 5.80
N ASP A 142 -3.11 -2.19 6.41
CA ASP A 142 -4.33 -1.65 5.80
C ASP A 142 -5.31 -1.19 6.88
N ILE A 143 -6.17 -0.22 6.55
CA ILE A 143 -7.27 0.20 7.42
C ILE A 143 -8.38 -0.86 7.51
N PHE A 144 -8.41 -1.82 6.59
CA PHE A 144 -9.36 -2.94 6.52
C PHE A 144 -8.66 -4.29 6.50
N PRO A 145 -7.86 -4.66 7.51
CA PRO A 145 -7.10 -5.92 7.51
C PRO A 145 -7.98 -7.18 7.49
N ASP A 146 -9.28 -7.05 7.74
CA ASP A 146 -10.29 -8.10 7.59
C ASP A 146 -10.56 -8.49 6.13
N LEU A 147 -10.26 -7.60 5.19
CA LEU A 147 -10.39 -7.88 3.76
C LEU A 147 -9.22 -8.70 3.21
N PHE A 148 -8.11 -8.76 3.91
CA PHE A 148 -6.91 -9.48 3.46
C PHE A 148 -7.16 -10.98 3.32
N ARG A 149 -6.86 -11.54 2.14
CA ARG A 149 -7.29 -12.91 1.74
C ARG A 149 -6.16 -13.92 1.63
N TYR A 150 -4.98 -13.60 2.11
CA TYR A 150 -3.82 -14.49 2.03
C TYR A 150 -3.16 -14.66 3.39
N ARG A 151 -2.52 -15.81 3.60
CA ARG A 151 -1.70 -16.06 4.78
C ARG A 151 -0.44 -16.82 4.40
N SER A 152 0.65 -16.54 5.13
CA SER A 152 1.92 -17.26 5.04
C SER A 152 2.72 -16.98 6.31
N GLU A 153 3.69 -17.85 6.63
CA GLU A 153 4.66 -17.59 7.69
C GLU A 153 5.54 -16.35 7.40
N ARG A 154 5.69 -16.00 6.10
CA ARG A 154 6.46 -14.83 5.63
C ARG A 154 5.63 -13.53 5.55
N ILE A 155 4.33 -13.57 5.85
CA ILE A 155 3.43 -12.41 5.74
C ILE A 155 2.82 -12.10 7.09
N LYS A 156 2.99 -10.84 7.55
CA LYS A 156 2.33 -10.29 8.72
C LYS A 156 1.40 -9.17 8.28
N SER A 157 0.08 -9.35 8.41
CA SER A 157 -0.90 -8.30 8.13
C SER A 157 -1.50 -7.72 9.40
N PHE A 158 -1.74 -6.40 9.42
CA PHE A 158 -2.33 -5.71 10.56
C PHE A 158 -3.04 -4.41 10.16
N TYR A 159 -3.81 -3.85 11.11
CA TYR A 159 -4.42 -2.54 10.94
C TYR A 159 -3.34 -1.45 10.95
N LEU A 160 -3.36 -0.60 9.92
CA LEU A 160 -2.52 0.58 9.78
C LEU A 160 -3.30 1.71 9.12
N ASP A 161 -3.35 2.86 9.78
CA ASP A 161 -3.93 4.10 9.27
C ASP A 161 -2.79 5.09 8.98
N ASN A 162 -2.37 5.19 7.72
CA ASN A 162 -1.27 6.05 7.30
C ASN A 162 -1.59 7.55 7.34
N SER A 163 -2.86 7.91 7.54
CA SER A 163 -3.26 9.30 7.78
C SER A 163 -2.83 9.82 9.16
N LYS A 164 -2.38 8.93 10.05
CA LYS A 164 -1.99 9.23 11.44
C LYS A 164 -0.51 8.94 11.66
N ILE A 165 0.27 9.99 11.88
CA ILE A 165 1.71 9.88 12.17
C ILE A 165 1.97 8.92 13.34
N SER A 166 1.16 9.01 14.42
CA SER A 166 1.31 8.14 15.60
C SER A 166 1.12 6.64 15.29
N GLU A 167 0.30 6.28 14.31
CA GLU A 167 0.13 4.89 13.88
C GLU A 167 1.39 4.38 13.16
N LEU A 168 1.95 5.20 12.26
CA LEU A 168 3.20 4.89 11.56
C LEU A 168 4.37 4.76 12.55
N GLU A 169 4.46 5.70 13.50
CA GLU A 169 5.48 5.66 14.55
C GLU A 169 5.35 4.43 15.44
N ASN A 170 4.17 4.22 16.03
CA ASN A 170 3.96 3.14 17.00
C ASN A 170 4.01 1.74 16.39
N LYS A 171 3.64 1.58 15.12
CA LYS A 171 3.53 0.24 14.50
C LYS A 171 4.69 -0.11 13.57
N ILE A 172 5.40 0.89 13.07
CA ILE A 172 6.51 0.69 12.13
C ILE A 172 7.83 1.16 12.74
N LEU A 173 7.93 2.42 13.17
CA LEU A 173 9.22 2.99 13.58
C LEU A 173 9.71 2.46 14.91
N ASN A 174 8.81 2.26 15.89
CA ASN A 174 9.16 1.76 17.23
C ASN A 174 9.49 0.27 17.25
N TYR A 175 9.11 -0.49 16.21
CA TYR A 175 9.71 -1.77 15.93
C TYR A 175 10.96 -1.49 15.10
N ASP A 176 12.12 -1.90 15.49
CA ASP A 176 13.40 -1.65 14.80
C ASP A 176 13.48 -2.32 13.40
N TYR A 177 12.37 -2.27 12.67
CA TYR A 177 12.25 -2.79 11.32
C TYR A 177 12.94 -1.87 10.33
N LYS A 178 13.89 -2.41 9.59
CA LYS A 178 14.48 -1.75 8.42
C LYS A 178 14.04 -2.50 7.17
N PHE A 179 13.52 -1.73 6.20
CA PHE A 179 12.95 -2.25 4.97
C PHE A 179 13.90 -2.04 3.80
N ASP A 180 13.94 -3.01 2.91
CA ASP A 180 14.57 -2.88 1.61
C ASP A 180 13.63 -2.19 0.63
N ILE A 181 12.32 -2.41 0.80
CA ILE A 181 11.27 -1.85 -0.05
C ILE A 181 10.10 -1.40 0.84
N ILE A 182 9.62 -0.17 0.63
CA ILE A 182 8.36 0.34 1.17
C ILE A 182 7.48 0.74 -0.01
N ILE A 183 6.24 0.25 -0.05
CA ILE A 183 5.24 0.59 -1.07
C ILE A 183 4.08 1.30 -0.37
N GLU A 184 3.79 2.52 -0.79
CA GLU A 184 2.63 3.29 -0.40
C GLU A 184 1.58 3.21 -1.51
N ASP A 185 0.50 2.50 -1.25
CA ASP A 185 -0.63 2.24 -2.13
C ASP A 185 -1.95 2.28 -1.34
N ALA A 186 -2.08 3.29 -0.47
CA ALA A 186 -3.23 3.38 0.44
C ALA A 186 -4.40 4.17 -0.18
N GLY A 187 -4.82 5.24 0.50
CA GLY A 187 -5.97 6.04 0.07
C GLY A 187 -5.64 7.14 -0.93
N HIS A 188 -4.38 7.36 -1.27
CA HIS A 188 -3.85 8.38 -2.19
C HIS A 188 -4.28 9.81 -1.85
N TYR A 189 -4.68 10.07 -0.58
CA TYR A 189 -5.03 11.41 -0.16
C TYR A 189 -3.79 12.30 -0.07
N PHE A 190 -3.98 13.58 -0.37
CA PHE A 190 -2.94 14.60 -0.43
C PHE A 190 -1.94 14.53 0.74
N LYS A 191 -2.43 14.59 1.97
CA LYS A 191 -1.56 14.57 3.16
C LYS A 191 -0.97 13.18 3.43
N ASP A 192 -1.69 12.11 3.09
CA ASP A 192 -1.35 10.74 3.50
C ASP A 192 -0.12 10.25 2.75
N GLN A 193 0.01 10.57 1.45
CA GLN A 193 1.21 10.29 0.66
C GLN A 193 2.44 11.05 1.21
N ILE A 194 2.28 12.35 1.56
CA ILE A 194 3.36 13.16 2.11
C ILE A 194 3.81 12.59 3.47
N ILE A 195 2.87 12.35 4.37
CA ILE A 195 3.15 11.79 5.71
C ILE A 195 3.86 10.44 5.58
N SER A 196 3.35 9.54 4.74
CA SER A 196 3.91 8.20 4.56
C SER A 196 5.38 8.26 4.15
N LEU A 197 5.72 9.07 3.14
CA LEU A 197 7.10 9.20 2.67
C LEU A 197 8.00 9.78 3.77
N PHE A 198 7.69 10.98 4.27
CA PHE A 198 8.62 11.70 5.14
C PHE A 198 8.75 11.08 6.54
N VAL A 199 7.72 10.42 7.05
CA VAL A 199 7.79 9.69 8.32
C VAL A 199 8.56 8.38 8.18
N LEU A 200 8.30 7.60 7.12
CA LEU A 200 8.82 6.24 7.00
C LEU A 200 10.16 6.15 6.26
N PHE A 201 10.62 7.21 5.59
CA PHE A 201 11.87 7.18 4.85
C PHE A 201 13.08 6.76 5.70
N LYS A 202 13.07 7.11 6.99
CA LYS A 202 14.10 6.69 7.95
C LYS A 202 14.11 5.17 8.23
N SER A 203 13.02 4.46 7.92
CA SER A 203 12.93 3.01 8.05
C SER A 203 13.50 2.25 6.85
N LEU A 204 13.82 2.94 5.75
CA LEU A 204 14.55 2.32 4.64
C LEU A 204 16.00 2.02 5.03
N LYS A 205 16.49 0.89 4.59
CA LYS A 205 17.94 0.58 4.54
C LYS A 205 18.63 1.44 3.50
N SER A 206 19.97 1.50 3.56
CA SER A 206 20.78 2.02 2.46
C SER A 206 20.50 1.22 1.18
N ASN A 207 20.40 1.90 0.03
CA ASN A 207 19.95 1.37 -1.26
C ASN A 207 18.53 0.77 -1.25
N GLY A 208 17.75 1.02 -0.20
CA GLY A 208 16.33 0.71 -0.16
C GLY A 208 15.51 1.65 -1.04
N VAL A 209 14.31 1.22 -1.43
CA VAL A 209 13.44 1.96 -2.36
C VAL A 209 12.08 2.21 -1.70
N PHE A 210 11.66 3.46 -1.68
CA PHE A 210 10.29 3.86 -1.36
C PHE A 210 9.50 4.05 -2.64
N VAL A 211 8.38 3.38 -2.77
CA VAL A 211 7.48 3.48 -3.93
C VAL A 211 6.21 4.19 -3.51
N VAL A 212 5.72 5.12 -4.33
CA VAL A 212 4.42 5.77 -4.17
C VAL A 212 3.62 5.55 -5.43
N GLU A 213 2.48 4.87 -5.30
CA GLU A 213 1.55 4.62 -6.40
C GLU A 213 0.50 5.73 -6.49
N GLU A 214 -0.14 5.87 -7.66
CA GLU A 214 -1.14 6.91 -7.97
C GLU A 214 -0.70 8.31 -7.50
N LEU A 215 0.56 8.64 -7.76
CA LEU A 215 1.23 9.85 -7.27
C LEU A 215 0.50 11.14 -7.63
N GLU A 216 -0.10 11.21 -8.82
CA GLU A 216 -0.79 12.39 -9.31
C GLU A 216 -2.24 12.53 -8.82
N PHE A 217 -2.82 11.53 -8.17
CA PHE A 217 -4.23 11.55 -7.77
C PHE A 217 -4.62 12.79 -6.97
N PRO A 218 -3.84 13.29 -5.99
CA PRO A 218 -4.17 14.55 -5.31
C PRO A 218 -4.22 15.78 -6.22
N ASN A 219 -3.60 15.72 -7.41
CA ASN A 219 -3.59 16.82 -8.37
C ASN A 219 -4.75 16.76 -9.37
N VAL A 220 -5.27 15.55 -9.66
CA VAL A 220 -6.27 15.31 -10.70
C VAL A 220 -7.63 14.85 -10.16
N ARG A 221 -7.70 14.42 -8.91
CA ARG A 221 -8.91 13.93 -8.27
C ARG A 221 -9.31 14.83 -7.09
N GLU A 222 -10.46 15.49 -7.22
CA GLU A 222 -10.96 16.41 -6.21
C GLU A 222 -11.28 15.73 -4.87
N ASP A 223 -11.73 14.46 -4.89
CA ASP A 223 -12.00 13.67 -3.69
C ASP A 223 -10.74 13.33 -2.88
N MET A 224 -9.55 13.32 -3.52
CA MET A 224 -8.27 13.06 -2.85
C MET A 224 -7.61 14.34 -2.30
N ASN A 225 -8.00 15.50 -2.80
CA ASN A 225 -7.54 16.81 -2.35
C ASN A 225 -8.66 17.86 -2.43
N PRO A 226 -9.73 17.73 -1.61
CA PRO A 226 -10.92 18.59 -1.70
C PRO A 226 -10.64 20.06 -1.37
N LYS A 227 -9.56 20.35 -0.66
CA LYS A 227 -9.14 21.72 -0.35
C LYS A 227 -8.19 22.32 -1.39
N LYS A 228 -7.80 21.55 -2.41
CA LYS A 228 -6.82 21.94 -3.43
C LYS A 228 -5.48 22.44 -2.84
N GLU A 229 -5.04 21.75 -1.78
CA GLU A 229 -3.80 22.07 -1.06
C GLU A 229 -2.58 21.89 -1.98
N LYS A 230 -1.53 22.68 -1.74
CA LYS A 230 -0.27 22.68 -2.51
C LYS A 230 0.93 22.94 -1.57
N PRO A 231 2.10 22.40 -1.89
CA PRO A 231 2.41 21.47 -2.97
C PRO A 231 1.97 20.02 -2.64
N SER A 232 1.53 19.24 -3.64
CA SER A 232 1.30 17.80 -3.49
C SER A 232 2.63 17.04 -3.35
N LEU A 233 2.59 15.75 -3.03
CA LEU A 233 3.82 14.96 -3.00
C LEU A 233 4.52 14.94 -4.36
N LYS A 234 3.76 14.83 -5.46
CA LYS A 234 4.32 14.96 -6.82
C LYS A 234 5.06 16.29 -7.00
N ASP A 235 4.41 17.40 -6.65
CA ASP A 235 5.01 18.73 -6.77
C ASP A 235 6.29 18.83 -5.92
N ILE A 236 6.30 18.29 -4.71
CA ILE A 236 7.46 18.25 -3.81
C ILE A 236 8.62 17.48 -4.45
N LEU A 237 8.35 16.28 -4.99
CA LEU A 237 9.38 15.45 -5.62
C LEU A 237 9.97 16.12 -6.87
N GLU A 238 9.14 16.79 -7.67
CA GLU A 238 9.58 17.57 -8.82
C GLU A 238 10.42 18.79 -8.41
N LEU A 239 10.03 19.50 -7.34
CA LEU A 239 10.84 20.61 -6.78
C LEU A 239 12.23 20.12 -6.35
N ILE A 240 12.30 18.99 -5.63
CA ILE A 240 13.56 18.41 -5.17
C ILE A 240 14.45 18.00 -6.36
N ASN A 241 13.88 17.36 -7.38
CA ASN A 241 14.62 16.99 -8.60
C ASN A 241 15.20 18.22 -9.32
N ASN A 242 14.49 19.34 -9.29
CA ASN A 242 14.93 20.60 -9.87
C ASN A 242 15.81 21.43 -8.93
N LYS A 243 16.24 20.87 -7.78
CA LYS A 243 17.05 21.53 -6.74
C LYS A 243 16.40 22.78 -6.16
N ASN A 244 15.08 22.85 -6.19
CA ASN A 244 14.29 23.89 -5.58
C ASN A 244 13.89 23.50 -4.16
N ASP A 245 13.70 24.51 -3.32
CA ASP A 245 13.20 24.31 -1.96
C ASP A 245 11.68 24.08 -1.95
N PHE A 246 11.20 23.41 -0.91
CA PHE A 246 9.78 23.19 -0.68
C PHE A 246 9.42 23.42 0.78
N SER A 247 8.14 23.68 1.03
CA SER A 247 7.55 23.69 2.37
C SER A 247 6.22 22.92 2.35
N SER A 248 5.92 22.24 3.45
CA SER A 248 4.64 21.57 3.66
C SER A 248 4.35 21.54 5.16
N GLU A 249 3.11 21.78 5.55
CA GLU A 249 2.69 21.69 6.95
C GLU A 249 2.73 20.24 7.50
N TYR A 250 2.82 19.25 6.62
CA TYR A 250 2.88 17.82 6.96
C TYR A 250 4.30 17.29 7.11
N VAL A 251 5.32 18.13 6.90
CA VAL A 251 6.74 17.75 6.96
C VAL A 251 7.48 18.64 7.95
N THR A 252 8.01 18.03 9.00
CA THR A 252 8.85 18.78 9.95
C THR A 252 10.20 19.13 9.34
N LYS A 253 10.86 20.16 9.88
CA LYS A 253 12.20 20.57 9.44
C LYS A 253 13.19 19.40 9.48
N SER A 254 13.18 18.63 10.57
CA SER A 254 14.09 17.48 10.72
C SER A 254 13.81 16.36 9.73
N GLN A 255 12.54 16.10 9.38
CA GLN A 255 12.18 15.11 8.36
C GLN A 255 12.65 15.56 6.97
N LYS A 256 12.48 16.85 6.65
CA LYS A 256 12.95 17.42 5.40
C LYS A 256 14.47 17.33 5.27
N GLU A 257 15.20 17.78 6.28
CA GLU A 257 16.67 17.73 6.33
C GLU A 257 17.15 16.28 6.17
N TYR A 258 16.59 15.35 6.99
CA TYR A 258 16.93 13.94 6.88
C TYR A 258 16.68 13.37 5.49
N PHE A 259 15.54 13.68 4.86
CA PHE A 259 15.22 13.22 3.53
C PHE A 259 16.23 13.74 2.50
N LEU A 260 16.49 15.06 2.49
CA LEU A 260 17.39 15.71 1.53
C LEU A 260 18.84 15.20 1.66
N GLU A 261 19.31 14.89 2.86
CA GLU A 261 20.64 14.33 3.09
C GLU A 261 20.77 12.89 2.63
N ASN A 262 19.68 12.10 2.72
CA ASN A 262 19.72 10.65 2.57
C ASN A 262 19.09 10.10 1.29
N PHE A 263 18.34 10.89 0.50
CA PHE A 263 17.85 10.39 -0.79
C PHE A 263 19.00 10.35 -1.82
N LYS A 264 18.94 9.36 -2.71
CA LYS A 264 19.92 9.17 -3.80
C LYS A 264 19.33 9.59 -5.15
N SER A 265 18.12 9.13 -5.44
CA SER A 265 17.42 9.42 -6.69
C SER A 265 15.91 9.41 -6.48
N ILE A 266 15.21 10.17 -7.31
CA ILE A 266 13.76 10.21 -7.43
C ILE A 266 13.44 10.02 -8.91
N GLU A 267 12.74 8.94 -9.25
CA GLU A 267 12.32 8.65 -10.62
C GLU A 267 10.79 8.52 -10.65
N ILE A 268 10.14 9.29 -11.51
CA ILE A 268 8.68 9.27 -11.69
C ILE A 268 8.37 8.71 -13.07
N PHE A 269 7.47 7.75 -13.13
CA PHE A 269 7.03 7.10 -14.36
C PHE A 269 5.53 7.22 -14.53
N LYS A 270 5.10 7.28 -15.78
CA LYS A 270 3.70 7.24 -16.15
C LYS A 270 3.34 5.82 -16.58
N GLY A 271 2.51 5.17 -15.78
CA GLY A 271 1.86 3.93 -16.15
C GLY A 271 0.72 4.17 -17.16
N THR A 272 -0.07 3.15 -17.45
CA THR A 272 -1.16 3.28 -18.41
C THR A 272 -2.30 4.17 -17.88
N THR A 273 -2.59 4.10 -16.59
CA THR A 273 -3.75 4.81 -15.99
C THR A 273 -3.36 5.82 -14.93
N SER A 274 -2.14 5.74 -14.38
CA SER A 274 -1.67 6.61 -13.30
C SER A 274 -0.14 6.65 -13.23
N GLU A 275 0.39 7.52 -12.37
CA GLU A 275 1.83 7.72 -12.18
C GLU A 275 2.34 7.00 -10.93
N ILE A 276 3.63 6.63 -10.96
CA ILE A 276 4.31 5.95 -9.87
C ILE A 276 5.69 6.58 -9.67
N ALA A 277 6.09 6.77 -8.41
CA ALA A 277 7.42 7.26 -8.07
C ALA A 277 8.25 6.19 -7.34
N PHE A 278 9.53 6.16 -7.67
CA PHE A 278 10.56 5.36 -6.98
C PHE A 278 11.61 6.30 -6.39
N ILE A 279 11.76 6.26 -5.08
CA ILE A 279 12.69 7.07 -4.32
C ILE A 279 13.73 6.16 -3.69
N THR A 280 14.98 6.24 -4.15
CA THR A 280 16.09 5.44 -3.63
C THR A 280 16.81 6.18 -2.52
N LYS A 281 17.14 5.49 -1.43
CA LYS A 281 17.97 5.99 -0.34
C LYS A 281 19.45 5.73 -0.61
N LYS A 282 20.34 6.63 -0.13
CA LYS A 282 21.81 6.44 -0.11
C LYS A 282 22.24 5.24 0.71
#